data_fcff4c6a6107c91a384efa697d09e8b6
#
_entry.id   fcff4c6a6107c91a384efa697d09e8b6
#
_cell.length_a   1.000
_cell.length_b   1.000
_cell.length_c   1.000
_cell.angle_alpha   90.00
_cell.angle_beta   90.00
_cell.angle_gamma   90.00
#
_symmetry.space_group_name_H-M   'P 1'
#
loop_
_entity.id
_entity.type
_entity.pdbx_description
1 polymer ?
#
loop_
_entity_poly.entity_id
_entity_poly.type
_entity_poly.pdbx_seq_one_letter_code
_entity_poly.pdbx_strand_id
1 'polypeptide(L)' 'MDESLVMSVIAEELGVPAESLSAETAFADLNADSLELFQIIMALEEKFEIEFDNDRAESIKLVGDVLEYIKELVAAKEEE' A
#
# COMPACT_ATOMS: atom_id res chain seq x y z
N MET A 1 11.38 -2.80 -7.12
CA MET A 1 10.51 -1.95 -6.30
C MET A 1 11.10 -1.81 -4.91
N ASP A 2 11.02 -0.64 -4.34
CA ASP A 2 11.55 -0.37 -3.00
C ASP A 2 10.44 -0.52 -1.95
N GLU A 3 10.46 -1.63 -1.21
CA GLU A 3 9.46 -1.89 -0.18
C GLU A 3 9.54 -0.87 0.97
N SER A 4 10.75 -0.38 1.26
CA SER A 4 10.92 0.65 2.29
C SER A 4 10.16 1.92 1.94
N LEU A 5 10.14 2.27 0.68
CA LEU A 5 9.42 3.46 0.22
C LEU A 5 7.91 3.27 0.39
N VAL A 6 7.41 2.08 0.06
CA VAL A 6 5.99 1.76 0.26
C VAL A 6 5.63 1.87 1.73
N MET A 7 6.44 1.28 2.59
CA MET A 7 6.23 1.34 4.04
C MET A 7 6.23 2.78 4.56
N SER A 8 7.15 3.59 4.03
CA SER A 8 7.23 5.01 4.43
C SER A 8 5.96 5.78 4.06
N VAL A 9 5.43 5.52 2.87
CA VAL A 9 4.20 6.19 2.44
C VAL A 9 3.04 5.80 3.34
N ILE A 10 2.90 4.50 3.63
CA ILE A 10 1.84 4.02 4.50
C ILE A 10 1.96 4.63 5.91
N ALA A 11 3.17 4.61 6.44
CA ALA A 11 3.44 5.15 7.78
C ALA A 11 3.10 6.63 7.86
N GLU A 12 3.50 7.38 6.85
CA GLU A 12 3.24 8.81 6.81
C GLU A 12 1.75 9.13 6.77
N GLU A 13 1.00 8.39 5.94
CA GLU A 13 -0.44 8.60 5.84
C GLU A 13 -1.17 8.25 7.13
N LEU A 14 -0.69 7.25 7.86
CA LEU A 14 -1.32 6.80 9.10
C LEU A 14 -0.77 7.49 10.34
N GLY A 15 0.32 8.23 10.20
CA GLY A 15 0.94 8.92 11.33
C GLY A 15 1.59 7.97 12.33
N VAL A 16 2.15 6.85 11.84
CA VAL A 16 2.83 5.88 12.69
C VAL A 16 4.27 5.71 12.21
N PRO A 17 5.17 5.22 13.11
CA PRO A 17 6.56 4.97 12.69
C PRO A 17 6.61 3.83 11.67
N ALA A 18 7.43 3.99 10.63
CA ALA A 18 7.58 2.95 9.62
C ALA A 18 8.09 1.64 10.24
N GLU A 19 8.90 1.74 11.28
CA GLU A 19 9.46 0.57 11.97
C GLU A 19 8.38 -0.28 12.64
N SER A 20 7.20 0.29 12.89
CA SER A 20 6.11 -0.45 13.53
C SER A 20 5.32 -1.28 12.52
N LEU A 21 5.61 -1.13 11.22
CA LEU A 21 4.89 -1.83 10.16
C LEU A 21 5.64 -3.07 9.70
N SER A 22 4.88 -4.10 9.36
CA SER A 22 5.43 -5.30 8.72
C SER A 22 4.40 -5.79 7.70
N ALA A 23 4.81 -6.75 6.87
CA ALA A 23 3.89 -7.33 5.89
C ALA A 23 2.68 -7.98 6.56
N GLU A 24 2.84 -8.44 7.79
CA GLU A 24 1.77 -9.11 8.53
C GLU A 24 0.86 -8.15 9.29
N THR A 25 1.19 -6.87 9.33
CA THR A 25 0.38 -5.88 10.02
C THR A 25 -0.95 -5.68 9.29
N ALA A 26 -2.05 -5.81 10.03
CA ALA A 26 -3.37 -5.59 9.47
C ALA A 26 -3.75 -4.11 9.59
N PHE A 27 -4.35 -3.56 8.56
CA PHE A 27 -4.80 -2.17 8.60
C PHE A 27 -5.84 -1.94 9.70
N ALA A 28 -6.66 -2.96 9.97
CA ALA A 28 -7.64 -2.87 11.06
C ALA A 28 -6.97 -2.66 12.42
N ASP A 29 -5.80 -3.24 12.62
CA ASP A 29 -5.04 -3.08 13.86
C ASP A 29 -4.46 -1.68 14.01
N LEU A 30 -4.34 -0.96 12.90
CA LEU A 30 -3.86 0.42 12.89
C LEU A 30 -5.01 1.42 12.93
N ASN A 31 -6.23 0.94 13.07
CA ASN A 31 -7.44 1.75 13.06
C ASN A 31 -7.61 2.51 11.74
N ALA A 32 -7.06 1.97 10.67
CA ALA A 32 -7.20 2.55 9.35
C ALA A 32 -8.54 2.10 8.77
N ASP A 33 -9.43 3.05 8.55
CA ASP A 33 -10.72 2.74 7.93
C ASP A 33 -10.60 2.76 6.40
N SER A 34 -11.72 2.55 5.73
CA SER A 34 -11.74 2.51 4.26
C SER A 34 -11.27 3.80 3.63
N LEU A 35 -11.58 4.92 4.24
CA LEU A 35 -11.17 6.22 3.72
C LEU A 35 -9.66 6.39 3.81
N GLU A 36 -9.07 6.03 4.94
CA GLU A 36 -7.63 6.12 5.12
C GLU A 36 -6.90 5.16 4.18
N LEU A 37 -7.42 3.95 4.03
CA LEU A 37 -6.84 2.99 3.10
C LEU A 37 -6.88 3.53 1.68
N PHE A 38 -7.98 4.15 1.30
CA PHE A 38 -8.14 4.74 -0.02
C PHE A 38 -7.11 5.86 -0.24
N GLN A 39 -6.88 6.68 0.79
CA GLN A 39 -5.89 7.75 0.71
C GLN A 39 -4.48 7.19 0.54
N ILE A 40 -4.17 6.09 1.24
CA ILE A 40 -2.89 5.40 1.08
C ILE A 40 -2.73 4.91 -0.36
N ILE A 41 -3.76 4.28 -0.89
CA ILE A 41 -3.74 3.76 -2.26
C ILE A 41 -3.49 4.88 -3.25
N MET A 42 -4.20 6.00 -3.10
CA MET A 42 -4.03 7.15 -3.99
C MET A 42 -2.61 7.71 -3.93
N ALA A 43 -2.04 7.79 -2.74
CA ALA A 43 -0.67 8.25 -2.57
C ALA A 43 0.33 7.33 -3.27
N LEU A 44 0.09 6.02 -3.18
CA LEU A 44 0.96 5.03 -3.82
C LEU A 44 0.81 5.05 -5.34
N GLU A 45 -0.41 5.25 -5.82
CA GLU A 45 -0.64 5.36 -7.27
C GLU A 45 0.15 6.53 -7.85
N GLU A 46 0.13 7.65 -7.16
CA GLU A 46 0.86 8.82 -7.60
C GLU A 46 2.37 8.63 -7.51
N LYS A 47 2.83 8.04 -6.41
CA LYS A 47 4.25 7.85 -6.15
C LYS A 47 4.90 6.89 -7.14
N PHE A 48 4.21 5.82 -7.48
CA PHE A 48 4.76 4.78 -8.36
C PHE A 48 4.21 4.85 -9.78
N GLU A 49 3.32 5.79 -10.05
CA GLU A 49 2.68 5.95 -11.35
C GLU A 49 1.99 4.67 -11.80
N ILE A 50 1.19 4.10 -10.90
CA ILE A 50 0.43 2.88 -11.13
C ILE A 50 -1.04 3.14 -10.85
N GLU A 51 -1.89 2.20 -11.24
CA GLU A 51 -3.32 2.29 -11.03
C GLU A 51 -3.81 1.03 -10.35
N PHE A 52 -4.46 1.18 -9.20
CA PHE A 52 -5.04 0.06 -8.46
C PHE A 52 -6.43 -0.25 -9.00
N ASP A 53 -6.72 -1.55 -9.10
CA ASP A 53 -8.06 -2.03 -9.41
C ASP A 53 -8.92 -1.89 -8.16
N ASN A 54 -10.12 -1.32 -8.27
CA ASN A 54 -11.00 -1.14 -7.13
C ASN A 54 -11.35 -2.46 -6.44
N ASP A 55 -11.55 -3.52 -7.22
CA ASP A 55 -11.85 -4.83 -6.66
C ASP A 55 -10.69 -5.37 -5.83
N ARG A 56 -9.47 -5.17 -6.31
CA ARG A 56 -8.28 -5.60 -5.58
C ARG A 56 -8.09 -4.74 -4.34
N ALA A 57 -8.38 -3.46 -4.44
CA ALA A 57 -8.27 -2.54 -3.30
C ALA A 57 -9.17 -2.97 -2.15
N GLU A 58 -10.37 -3.41 -2.47
CA GLU A 58 -11.33 -3.86 -1.46
C GLU A 58 -10.89 -5.13 -0.75
N SER A 59 -10.03 -5.93 -1.36
CA SER A 59 -9.54 -7.16 -0.75
C SER A 59 -8.30 -6.97 0.10
N ILE A 60 -7.75 -5.77 0.12
CA ILE A 60 -6.56 -5.47 0.91
C ILE A 60 -6.89 -5.44 2.40
N LYS A 61 -6.18 -6.25 3.18
CA LYS A 61 -6.36 -6.32 4.63
C LYS A 61 -5.05 -6.13 5.37
N LEU A 62 -3.95 -6.60 4.78
CA LEU A 62 -2.64 -6.53 5.38
C LEU A 62 -1.74 -5.60 4.59
N VAL A 63 -0.72 -5.06 5.25
CA VAL A 63 0.30 -4.26 4.58
C VAL A 63 0.96 -5.08 3.47
N GLY A 64 1.17 -6.38 3.71
CA GLY A 64 1.73 -7.28 2.71
C GLY A 64 0.88 -7.40 1.45
N ASP A 65 -0.43 -7.26 1.57
CA ASP A 65 -1.32 -7.30 0.41
C ASP A 65 -1.03 -6.13 -0.52
N VAL A 66 -0.76 -4.96 0.06
CA VAL A 66 -0.39 -3.77 -0.70
C VAL A 66 0.95 -3.98 -1.39
N LEU A 67 1.92 -4.52 -0.66
CA LEU A 67 3.25 -4.77 -1.20
C LEU A 67 3.20 -5.72 -2.40
N GLU A 68 2.45 -6.80 -2.28
CA GLU A 68 2.32 -7.77 -3.36
C GLU A 68 1.65 -7.18 -4.59
N TYR A 69 0.61 -6.41 -4.38
CA TYR A 69 -0.12 -5.81 -5.50
C TYR A 69 0.77 -4.79 -6.23
N ILE A 70 1.51 -3.99 -5.49
CA ILE A 70 2.42 -3.01 -6.10
C ILE A 70 3.49 -3.73 -6.90
N LYS A 71 4.03 -4.83 -6.39
CA LYS A 71 5.01 -5.63 -7.11
C LYS A 71 4.45 -6.12 -8.45
N GLU A 72 3.21 -6.60 -8.44
CA GLU A 72 2.56 -7.05 -9.67
C GLU A 72 2.41 -5.93 -10.68
N LEU A 73 1.96 -4.76 -10.21
CA LEU A 73 1.72 -3.63 -11.09
C LEU A 73 3.03 -3.05 -11.66
N VAL A 74 4.05 -2.97 -10.83
CA VAL A 74 5.36 -2.46 -11.26
C VAL A 74 6.00 -3.44 -12.26
N ALA A 75 5.90 -4.74 -11.98
CA ALA A 75 6.44 -5.75 -12.90
C ALA A 75 5.75 -5.70 -14.25
N ALA A 76 4.42 -5.55 -14.26
CA ALA A 76 3.67 -5.44 -15.51
C ALA A 76 4.08 -4.20 -16.30
N LYS A 77 4.32 -3.09 -15.60
CA LYS A 77 4.74 -1.85 -16.23
C LYS A 77 6.14 -1.98 -16.84
N GLU A 78 7.03 -2.67 -16.15
CA GLU A 78 8.41 -2.86 -16.62
C GLU A 78 8.49 -3.79 -17.84
N GLU A 79 7.51 -4.65 -18.00
CA GLU A 79 7.48 -5.58 -19.14
C GLU A 79 7.01 -4.92 -20.44
N GLU A 80 6.47 -3.74 -20.35
CA GLU A 80 6.06 -2.96 -21.51
C GLU A 80 7.28 -2.27 -22.15
#